data_e02a02330f910752575566b2c52d30dc
#
_entry.id   e02a02330f910752575566b2c52d30dc
#
_cell.length_a   1.000
_cell.length_b   1.000
_cell.length_c   1.000
_cell.angle_alpha   90.00
_cell.angle_beta   90.00
_cell.angle_gamma   90.00
#
_symmetry.space_group_name_H-M   'P 1'
#
loop_
_entity.id
_entity.type
_entity.pdbx_description
1 polymer ?
#
loop_
_entity_poly.entity_id
_entity_poly.type
_entity_poly.pdbx_seq_one_letter_code
_entity_poly.pdbx_strand_id
1 'polypeptide(L)'
;MIDLQRARIFVAVVEVGSFTGAAHTLGLTKAVVSANVKLLEKELGVSLLNRSTRRVSATQTGERFYQHALRLLQEAEYVLDDVRSAHSGLSGSLRITTTPEYGVRVIVPALAAFSARHPQLRIQHVSSSMNDDLISGRFDVAIRLGQLADSSHHARLIDRFAIVPVVSPDYLTTLGSQPVSKLAQLAEAKWIAHSRLSTPLSWQVTTPTGESLFFSAHHPAAIVADSAASLLAFALAGAGVALLPAWLVKEEIASGDLIHLLPDHHFPRQGIYALYPNTRHVPEKVRAFIDFLQGRIEDAQQHSPVTQTSRHQ
;
A
#
# COMPACT_ATOMS: atom_id res chain seq x y z
N MET A 1 -25.91 7.30 26.03
CA MET A 1 -25.01 6.26 25.45
C MET A 1 -25.17 6.34 23.95
N ILE A 2 -24.07 6.43 23.16
CA ILE A 2 -24.17 6.55 21.70
C ILE A 2 -24.69 5.24 21.12
N ASP A 3 -25.75 5.34 20.30
CA ASP A 3 -26.29 4.22 19.54
C ASP A 3 -25.39 3.93 18.33
N LEU A 4 -24.81 2.73 18.26
CA LEU A 4 -23.93 2.28 17.17
C LEU A 4 -24.66 2.32 15.81
N GLN A 5 -25.96 2.08 15.77
CA GLN A 5 -26.73 2.16 14.53
C GLN A 5 -26.79 3.59 13.99
N ARG A 6 -26.93 4.59 14.86
CA ARG A 6 -26.90 6.00 14.47
C ARG A 6 -25.51 6.41 13.98
N ALA A 7 -24.44 5.95 14.66
CA ALA A 7 -23.08 6.16 14.21
C ALA A 7 -22.86 5.55 12.80
N ARG A 8 -23.32 4.33 12.54
CA ARG A 8 -23.24 3.67 11.23
C ARG A 8 -24.00 4.44 10.14
N ILE A 9 -25.19 4.92 10.45
CA ILE A 9 -26.00 5.72 9.52
C ILE A 9 -25.28 7.04 9.18
N PHE A 10 -24.73 7.73 10.19
CA PHE A 10 -23.96 8.95 9.97
C PHE A 10 -22.73 8.71 9.09
N VAL A 11 -21.95 7.67 9.37
CA VAL A 11 -20.78 7.28 8.57
C VAL A 11 -21.19 7.06 7.10
N ALA A 12 -22.25 6.31 6.83
CA ALA A 12 -22.73 6.08 5.48
C ALA A 12 -23.16 7.38 4.77
N VAL A 13 -23.75 8.33 5.49
CA VAL A 13 -24.14 9.64 4.92
C VAL A 13 -22.91 10.46 4.53
N VAL A 14 -21.85 10.45 5.34
CA VAL A 14 -20.59 11.16 5.04
C VAL A 14 -19.89 10.53 3.83
N GLU A 15 -19.79 9.19 3.78
CA GLU A 15 -19.11 8.46 2.70
C GLU A 15 -19.78 8.64 1.35
N VAL A 16 -21.11 8.56 1.33
CA VAL A 16 -21.90 8.68 0.09
C VAL A 16 -22.13 10.14 -0.30
N GLY A 17 -22.01 11.09 0.65
CA GLY A 17 -22.27 12.52 0.44
C GLY A 17 -23.76 12.82 0.19
N SER A 18 -24.69 11.88 0.49
CA SER A 18 -26.11 11.99 0.21
C SER A 18 -26.97 11.14 1.14
N PHE A 19 -28.03 11.72 1.71
CA PHE A 19 -29.00 10.98 2.51
C PHE A 19 -29.74 9.89 1.71
N THR A 20 -30.05 10.18 0.45
CA THR A 20 -30.73 9.23 -0.44
C THR A 20 -29.81 8.06 -0.80
N GLY A 21 -28.56 8.35 -1.14
CA GLY A 21 -27.56 7.32 -1.44
C GLY A 21 -27.28 6.44 -0.22
N ALA A 22 -27.08 7.04 0.96
CA ALA A 22 -26.88 6.30 2.21
C ALA A 22 -28.08 5.41 2.56
N ALA A 23 -29.29 5.90 2.34
CA ALA A 23 -30.51 5.12 2.53
C ALA A 23 -30.54 3.87 1.63
N HIS A 24 -30.19 4.04 0.36
CA HIS A 24 -30.08 2.92 -0.58
C HIS A 24 -29.02 1.90 -0.14
N THR A 25 -27.82 2.36 0.23
CA THR A 25 -26.71 1.50 0.70
C THR A 25 -27.08 0.70 1.95
N LEU A 26 -27.88 1.29 2.86
CA LEU A 26 -28.26 0.67 4.13
C LEU A 26 -29.58 -0.11 4.07
N GLY A 27 -30.28 -0.11 2.94
CA GLY A 27 -31.61 -0.70 2.84
C GLY A 27 -32.68 0.01 3.70
N LEU A 28 -32.50 1.33 3.92
CA LEU A 28 -33.40 2.15 4.75
C LEU A 28 -34.12 3.20 3.91
N THR A 29 -35.12 3.85 4.49
CA THR A 29 -35.73 5.02 3.86
C THR A 29 -34.92 6.29 4.17
N LYS A 30 -34.97 7.28 3.27
CA LYS A 30 -34.34 8.59 3.48
C LYS A 30 -34.84 9.27 4.78
N ALA A 31 -36.12 9.10 5.10
CA ALA A 31 -36.72 9.65 6.32
C ALA A 31 -36.09 9.05 7.57
N VAL A 32 -35.85 7.73 7.63
CA VAL A 32 -35.20 7.01 8.73
C VAL A 32 -33.75 7.48 8.87
N VAL A 33 -32.99 7.57 7.76
CA VAL A 33 -31.61 8.05 7.77
C VAL A 33 -31.53 9.48 8.30
N SER A 34 -32.38 10.39 7.80
CA SER A 34 -32.40 11.79 8.24
C SER A 34 -32.79 11.94 9.72
N ALA A 35 -33.78 11.16 10.18
CA ALA A 35 -34.21 11.18 11.60
C ALA A 35 -33.09 10.72 12.55
N ASN A 36 -32.39 9.63 12.20
CA ASN A 36 -31.31 9.10 13.03
C ASN A 36 -30.10 10.05 13.12
N VAL A 37 -29.72 10.70 12.00
CA VAL A 37 -28.66 11.72 12.04
C VAL A 37 -29.08 12.91 12.90
N LYS A 38 -30.33 13.40 12.79
CA LYS A 38 -30.83 14.49 13.65
C LYS A 38 -30.82 14.11 15.14
N LEU A 39 -31.22 12.87 15.46
CA LEU A 39 -31.19 12.38 16.85
C LEU A 39 -29.75 12.28 17.37
N LEU A 40 -28.81 11.83 16.55
CA LEU A 40 -27.39 11.80 16.90
C LEU A 40 -26.84 13.21 17.18
N GLU A 41 -27.10 14.18 16.29
CA GLU A 41 -26.74 15.59 16.49
C GLU A 41 -27.36 16.17 17.77
N LYS A 42 -28.61 15.85 18.05
CA LYS A 42 -29.31 16.26 19.28
C LYS A 42 -28.69 15.68 20.53
N GLU A 43 -28.34 14.40 20.52
CA GLU A 43 -27.67 13.73 21.67
C GLU A 43 -26.29 14.29 21.94
N LEU A 44 -25.56 14.66 20.90
CA LEU A 44 -24.23 15.24 21.01
C LEU A 44 -24.25 16.75 21.27
N GLY A 45 -25.39 17.41 21.07
CA GLY A 45 -25.54 18.85 21.22
C GLY A 45 -24.81 19.68 20.16
N VAL A 46 -24.40 19.06 19.04
CA VAL A 46 -23.60 19.71 17.99
C VAL A 46 -24.07 19.27 16.60
N SER A 47 -23.91 20.15 15.61
CA SER A 47 -24.15 19.80 14.21
C SER A 47 -22.93 19.09 13.64
N LEU A 48 -23.17 17.90 13.07
CA LEU A 48 -22.14 17.08 12.44
C LEU A 48 -22.10 17.27 10.92
N LEU A 49 -23.20 17.71 10.29
CA LEU A 49 -23.30 17.89 8.84
C LEU A 49 -23.62 19.33 8.45
N ASN A 50 -22.94 19.80 7.41
CA ASN A 50 -23.34 21.00 6.67
C ASN A 50 -24.42 20.58 5.67
N ARG A 51 -25.60 21.21 5.80
CA ARG A 51 -26.75 20.95 4.92
C ARG A 51 -26.81 22.03 3.86
N SER A 52 -26.25 21.80 2.69
CA SER A 52 -26.55 22.58 1.51
C SER A 52 -27.52 21.81 0.60
N THR A 53 -28.26 22.54 -0.22
CA THR A 53 -29.24 21.94 -1.17
C THR A 53 -28.58 21.07 -2.25
N ARG A 54 -27.25 21.17 -2.43
CA ARG A 54 -26.50 20.50 -3.50
C ARG A 54 -25.59 19.37 -3.02
N ARG A 55 -25.11 19.42 -1.77
CA ARG A 55 -24.18 18.42 -1.24
C ARG A 55 -24.25 18.33 0.28
N VAL A 56 -24.11 17.12 0.82
CA VAL A 56 -23.92 16.88 2.25
C VAL A 56 -22.44 16.73 2.50
N SER A 57 -21.89 17.52 3.42
CA SER A 57 -20.49 17.41 3.87
C SER A 57 -20.42 17.44 5.39
N ALA A 58 -19.41 16.84 5.97
CA ALA A 58 -19.19 16.92 7.40
C ALA A 58 -18.75 18.33 7.83
N THR A 59 -19.15 18.76 9.03
CA THR A 59 -18.53 19.90 9.72
C THR A 59 -17.15 19.48 10.25
N GLN A 60 -16.33 20.39 10.75
CA GLN A 60 -15.07 20.04 11.42
C GLN A 60 -15.30 19.05 12.61
N THR A 61 -16.34 19.28 13.39
CA THR A 61 -16.75 18.37 14.47
C THR A 61 -17.27 17.05 13.90
N GLY A 62 -18.01 17.11 12.80
CA GLY A 62 -18.49 15.94 12.08
C GLY A 62 -17.37 15.06 11.54
N GLU A 63 -16.33 15.66 10.98
CA GLU A 63 -15.14 14.92 10.48
C GLU A 63 -14.41 14.21 11.65
N ARG A 64 -14.21 14.89 12.78
CA ARG A 64 -13.63 14.26 13.97
C ARG A 64 -14.49 13.12 14.49
N PHE A 65 -15.80 13.32 14.56
CA PHE A 65 -16.73 12.26 14.96
C PHE A 65 -16.72 11.09 13.97
N TYR A 66 -16.68 11.37 12.68
CA TYR A 66 -16.58 10.36 11.63
C TYR A 66 -15.38 9.42 11.82
N GLN A 67 -14.20 9.99 12.04
CA GLN A 67 -12.98 9.21 12.29
C GLN A 67 -13.07 8.31 13.53
N HIS A 68 -13.69 8.82 14.62
CA HIS A 68 -13.90 8.03 15.83
C HIS A 68 -14.99 6.96 15.67
N ALA A 69 -16.07 7.30 14.98
CA ALA A 69 -17.18 6.38 14.70
C ALA A 69 -16.74 5.20 13.84
N LEU A 70 -15.92 5.43 12.80
CA LEU A 70 -15.35 4.37 11.98
C LEU A 70 -14.57 3.36 12.82
N ARG A 71 -13.67 3.84 13.70
CA ARG A 71 -12.87 2.95 14.57
C ARG A 71 -13.74 2.16 15.54
N LEU A 72 -14.75 2.80 16.13
CA LEU A 72 -15.67 2.14 17.07
C LEU A 72 -16.49 1.06 16.36
N LEU A 73 -17.01 1.33 15.18
CA LEU A 73 -17.77 0.38 14.37
C LEU A 73 -16.89 -0.80 13.93
N GLN A 74 -15.66 -0.53 13.54
CA GLN A 74 -14.69 -1.55 13.16
C GLN A 74 -14.36 -2.47 14.35
N GLU A 75 -14.12 -1.91 15.53
CA GLU A 75 -13.86 -2.70 16.74
C GLU A 75 -15.06 -3.58 17.11
N ALA A 76 -16.29 -3.02 16.99
CA ALA A 76 -17.51 -3.81 17.21
C ALA A 76 -17.64 -4.96 16.19
N GLU A 77 -17.31 -4.74 14.91
CA GLU A 77 -17.27 -5.79 13.89
C GLU A 77 -16.22 -6.86 14.23
N TYR A 78 -15.03 -6.48 14.70
CA TYR A 78 -13.99 -7.41 15.07
C TYR A 78 -14.40 -8.33 16.21
N VAL A 79 -15.04 -7.80 17.26
CA VAL A 79 -15.56 -8.61 18.36
C VAL A 79 -16.60 -9.62 17.87
N LEU A 80 -17.50 -9.22 16.99
CA LEU A 80 -18.50 -10.12 16.43
C LEU A 80 -17.89 -11.21 15.52
N ASP A 81 -16.90 -10.85 14.72
CA ASP A 81 -16.21 -11.78 13.83
C ASP A 81 -15.36 -12.80 14.63
N ASP A 82 -14.70 -12.36 15.71
CA ASP A 82 -13.90 -13.22 16.59
C ASP A 82 -14.79 -14.30 17.27
N VAL A 83 -15.95 -13.90 17.77
CA VAL A 83 -16.93 -14.84 18.35
C VAL A 83 -17.47 -15.83 17.32
N ARG A 84 -17.69 -15.39 16.07
CA ARG A 84 -18.19 -16.25 15.00
C ARG A 84 -17.12 -17.20 14.45
N SER A 85 -15.88 -16.72 14.30
CA SER A 85 -14.80 -17.51 13.73
C SER A 85 -14.44 -18.73 14.59
N ALA A 86 -14.62 -18.64 15.90
CA ALA A 86 -14.42 -19.76 16.83
C ALA A 86 -15.30 -20.99 16.51
N HIS A 87 -16.37 -20.83 15.73
CA HIS A 87 -17.32 -21.90 15.44
C HIS A 87 -17.47 -22.26 13.95
N SER A 88 -17.14 -21.36 13.03
CA SER A 88 -17.44 -21.51 11.60
C SER A 88 -16.27 -21.24 10.65
N GLY A 89 -15.07 -21.01 11.16
CA GLY A 89 -13.92 -20.58 10.35
C GLY A 89 -13.97 -19.10 10.00
N LEU A 90 -13.00 -18.63 9.19
CA LEU A 90 -12.89 -17.22 8.84
C LEU A 90 -14.12 -16.75 8.06
N SER A 91 -14.79 -15.73 8.57
CA SER A 91 -16.01 -15.15 7.99
C SER A 91 -16.00 -13.62 8.10
N GLY A 92 -17.06 -12.96 7.60
CA GLY A 92 -17.20 -11.51 7.61
C GLY A 92 -16.48 -10.83 6.44
N SER A 93 -15.93 -9.64 6.65
CA SER A 93 -15.26 -8.85 5.59
C SER A 93 -13.80 -8.58 5.94
N LEU A 94 -12.89 -8.81 4.99
CA LEU A 94 -11.49 -8.45 5.06
C LEU A 94 -11.21 -7.32 4.06
N ARG A 95 -10.90 -6.14 4.57
CA ARG A 95 -10.66 -4.92 3.79
C ARG A 95 -9.15 -4.67 3.70
N ILE A 96 -8.61 -4.68 2.49
CA ILE A 96 -7.19 -4.60 2.25
C ILE A 96 -6.86 -3.44 1.31
N THR A 97 -5.84 -2.67 1.64
CA THR A 97 -5.26 -1.69 0.71
C THR A 97 -3.81 -2.02 0.41
N THR A 98 -3.38 -1.81 -0.83
CA THR A 98 -2.02 -2.11 -1.29
C THR A 98 -1.51 -1.02 -2.22
N THR A 99 -0.18 -0.93 -2.40
CA THR A 99 0.36 -0.15 -3.52
C THR A 99 -0.08 -0.78 -4.83
N PRO A 100 -0.34 0.02 -5.89
CA PRO A 100 -0.93 -0.49 -7.13
C PRO A 100 -0.14 -1.64 -7.75
N GLU A 101 1.14 -1.47 -8.02
CA GLU A 101 1.95 -2.41 -8.78
C GLU A 101 2.14 -3.74 -8.03
N TYR A 102 2.52 -3.66 -6.74
CA TYR A 102 2.69 -4.84 -5.89
C TYR A 102 1.34 -5.51 -5.61
N GLY A 103 0.30 -4.69 -5.46
CA GLY A 103 -1.08 -5.16 -5.32
C GLY A 103 -1.48 -6.09 -6.45
N VAL A 104 -1.33 -5.66 -7.69
CA VAL A 104 -1.74 -6.45 -8.86
C VAL A 104 -0.84 -7.68 -9.07
N ARG A 105 0.48 -7.54 -8.98
CA ARG A 105 1.42 -8.63 -9.29
C ARG A 105 1.48 -9.71 -8.19
N VAL A 106 1.36 -9.33 -6.92
CA VAL A 106 1.61 -10.26 -5.80
C VAL A 106 0.38 -10.47 -4.93
N ILE A 107 -0.30 -9.39 -4.53
CA ILE A 107 -1.36 -9.49 -3.54
C ILE A 107 -2.66 -10.03 -4.13
N VAL A 108 -3.06 -9.60 -5.32
CA VAL A 108 -4.29 -10.08 -5.97
C VAL A 108 -4.27 -11.61 -6.19
N PRO A 109 -3.19 -12.23 -6.72
CA PRO A 109 -3.10 -13.69 -6.79
C PRO A 109 -3.15 -14.37 -5.42
N ALA A 110 -2.55 -13.76 -4.39
CA ALA A 110 -2.61 -14.28 -3.03
C ALA A 110 -4.03 -14.19 -2.47
N LEU A 111 -4.73 -13.06 -2.67
CA LEU A 111 -6.11 -12.87 -2.24
C LEU A 111 -7.08 -13.84 -2.93
N ALA A 112 -6.90 -14.10 -4.22
CA ALA A 112 -7.71 -15.07 -4.95
C ALA A 112 -7.55 -16.48 -4.36
N ALA A 113 -6.31 -16.90 -4.06
CA ALA A 113 -6.05 -18.19 -3.44
C ALA A 113 -6.55 -18.25 -1.98
N PHE A 114 -6.46 -17.14 -1.23
CA PHE A 114 -6.97 -17.05 0.14
C PHE A 114 -8.49 -17.11 0.17
N SER A 115 -9.17 -16.39 -0.72
CA SER A 115 -10.63 -16.42 -0.87
C SER A 115 -11.15 -17.82 -1.18
N ALA A 116 -10.46 -18.58 -2.05
CA ALA A 116 -10.85 -19.96 -2.35
C ALA A 116 -10.79 -20.90 -1.13
N ARG A 117 -9.87 -20.63 -0.19
CA ARG A 117 -9.75 -21.40 1.07
C ARG A 117 -10.77 -20.97 2.13
N HIS A 118 -11.30 -19.76 2.02
CA HIS A 118 -12.21 -19.16 3.01
C HIS A 118 -13.48 -18.59 2.33
N PRO A 119 -14.38 -19.43 1.82
CA PRO A 119 -15.52 -19.00 0.99
C PRO A 119 -16.56 -18.13 1.74
N GLN A 120 -16.55 -18.13 3.07
CA GLN A 120 -17.40 -17.28 3.89
C GLN A 120 -16.81 -15.88 4.13
N LEU A 121 -15.55 -15.65 3.71
CA LEU A 121 -14.87 -14.38 3.88
C LEU A 121 -15.07 -13.50 2.63
N ARG A 122 -15.70 -12.35 2.81
CA ARG A 122 -15.80 -11.33 1.75
C ARG A 122 -14.52 -10.48 1.72
N ILE A 123 -13.83 -10.46 0.58
CA ILE A 123 -12.63 -9.65 0.40
C ILE A 123 -12.96 -8.36 -0.33
N GLN A 124 -12.46 -7.24 0.21
CA GLN A 124 -12.47 -5.93 -0.44
C GLN A 124 -11.03 -5.45 -0.61
N HIS A 125 -10.61 -5.23 -1.84
CA HIS A 125 -9.26 -4.77 -2.16
C HIS A 125 -9.29 -3.41 -2.83
N VAL A 126 -8.45 -2.49 -2.36
CA VAL A 126 -8.28 -1.15 -2.94
C VAL A 126 -6.80 -0.92 -3.21
N SER A 127 -6.47 -0.57 -4.45
CA SER A 127 -5.13 -0.13 -4.83
C SER A 127 -4.99 1.36 -4.56
N SER A 128 -4.15 1.73 -3.60
CA SER A 128 -3.89 3.12 -3.24
C SER A 128 -2.48 3.25 -2.68
N SER A 129 -1.77 4.28 -3.11
CA SER A 129 -0.47 4.64 -2.53
C SER A 129 -0.59 5.59 -1.33
N MET A 130 -1.79 6.03 -0.97
CA MET A 130 -2.03 6.97 0.13
C MET A 130 -1.97 6.24 1.48
N ASN A 131 -1.30 6.87 2.46
CA ASN A 131 -1.19 6.33 3.81
C ASN A 131 -2.38 6.67 4.71
N ASP A 132 -3.17 7.68 4.35
CA ASP A 132 -4.26 8.22 5.17
C ASP A 132 -5.44 7.26 5.36
N ASP A 133 -5.56 6.27 4.49
CA ASP A 133 -6.66 5.30 4.52
C ASP A 133 -6.63 4.34 5.72
N LEU A 134 -5.47 4.08 6.31
CA LEU A 134 -5.35 3.25 7.52
C LEU A 134 -5.81 4.00 8.77
N ILE A 135 -5.47 5.30 8.85
CA ILE A 135 -5.83 6.15 9.99
C ILE A 135 -7.36 6.32 10.07
N SER A 136 -8.03 6.28 8.92
CA SER A 136 -9.48 6.43 8.84
C SER A 136 -10.28 5.20 9.29
N GLY A 137 -9.64 4.05 9.58
CA GLY A 137 -10.34 2.81 9.93
C GLY A 137 -11.09 2.15 8.78
N ARG A 138 -10.79 2.51 7.53
CA ARG A 138 -11.45 1.95 6.34
C ARG A 138 -10.93 0.56 5.98
N PHE A 139 -9.70 0.23 6.39
CA PHE A 139 -9.02 -1.02 6.06
C PHE A 139 -8.60 -1.78 7.31
N ASP A 140 -8.65 -3.10 7.21
CA ASP A 140 -8.21 -4.01 8.26
C ASP A 140 -6.69 -4.24 8.18
N VAL A 141 -6.14 -4.19 6.96
CA VAL A 141 -4.70 -4.32 6.72
C VAL A 141 -4.28 -3.53 5.46
N ALA A 142 -3.10 -2.91 5.53
CA ALA A 142 -2.46 -2.32 4.36
C ALA A 142 -1.10 -2.97 4.11
N ILE A 143 -0.84 -3.33 2.86
CA ILE A 143 0.49 -3.77 2.44
C ILE A 143 1.20 -2.55 1.85
N ARG A 144 2.33 -2.19 2.47
CA ARG A 144 3.13 -1.01 2.10
C ARG A 144 4.58 -1.39 1.87
N LEU A 145 5.21 -0.69 0.92
CA LEU A 145 6.58 -0.91 0.49
C LEU A 145 7.45 0.29 0.87
N GLY A 146 8.73 0.04 1.13
CA GLY A 146 9.72 1.08 1.39
C GLY A 146 10.16 1.15 2.84
N GLN A 147 10.52 2.34 3.30
CA GLN A 147 10.80 2.63 4.69
C GLN A 147 9.53 3.15 5.36
N LEU A 148 9.23 2.60 6.52
CA LEU A 148 8.10 3.09 7.31
C LEU A 148 8.55 4.33 8.07
N ALA A 149 7.80 5.42 7.92
CA ALA A 149 7.82 6.49 8.91
C ALA A 149 7.17 5.99 10.22
N ASP A 150 7.55 6.56 11.35
CA ASP A 150 6.90 6.27 12.64
C ASP A 150 5.38 6.39 12.51
N SER A 151 4.68 5.29 12.73
CA SER A 151 3.22 5.24 12.64
C SER A 151 2.62 4.69 13.93
N SER A 152 1.41 5.15 14.25
CA SER A 152 0.60 4.63 15.37
C SER A 152 0.03 3.23 15.11
N HIS A 153 0.45 2.55 14.04
CA HIS A 153 -0.02 1.24 13.61
C HIS A 153 1.00 0.16 13.95
N HIS A 154 0.53 -1.06 14.16
CA HIS A 154 1.41 -2.21 14.15
C HIS A 154 1.95 -2.45 12.75
N ALA A 155 3.26 -2.69 12.66
CA ALA A 155 3.93 -3.00 11.42
C ALA A 155 4.59 -4.38 11.54
N ARG A 156 4.20 -5.33 10.68
CA ARG A 156 4.88 -6.61 10.54
C ARG A 156 5.65 -6.63 9.22
N LEU A 157 6.95 -6.83 9.30
CA LEU A 157 7.78 -7.06 8.12
C LEU A 157 7.40 -8.41 7.50
N ILE A 158 6.99 -8.40 6.24
CA ILE A 158 6.63 -9.59 5.46
C ILE A 158 7.84 -10.10 4.71
N ASP A 159 8.55 -9.20 4.01
CA ASP A 159 9.72 -9.52 3.20
C ASP A 159 10.54 -8.26 2.90
N ARG A 160 11.68 -8.45 2.21
CA ARG A 160 12.53 -7.37 1.70
C ARG A 160 12.84 -7.61 0.23
N PHE A 161 12.84 -6.53 -0.55
CA PHE A 161 13.19 -6.57 -1.97
C PHE A 161 14.37 -5.65 -2.29
N ALA A 162 15.13 -6.01 -3.31
CA ALA A 162 16.19 -5.17 -3.86
C ALA A 162 15.60 -4.09 -4.76
N ILE A 163 16.24 -2.93 -4.78
CA ILE A 163 16.03 -1.90 -5.79
C ILE A 163 17.26 -1.84 -6.69
N VAL A 164 17.03 -1.65 -7.98
CA VAL A 164 18.07 -1.74 -8.99
C VAL A 164 18.01 -0.55 -9.96
N PRO A 165 19.16 0.05 -10.32
CA PRO A 165 19.21 1.08 -11.35
C PRO A 165 19.01 0.45 -12.71
N VAL A 166 18.04 0.93 -13.47
CA VAL A 166 17.70 0.43 -14.80
C VAL A 166 17.62 1.56 -15.81
N VAL A 167 17.86 1.20 -17.07
CA VAL A 167 17.85 2.11 -18.20
C VAL A 167 17.45 1.36 -19.47
N SER A 168 16.81 2.05 -20.44
CA SER A 168 16.60 1.48 -21.76
C SER A 168 17.90 1.41 -22.57
N PRO A 169 18.05 0.47 -23.52
CA PRO A 169 19.17 0.42 -24.45
C PRO A 169 19.40 1.76 -25.18
N ASP A 170 18.32 2.42 -25.61
CA ASP A 170 18.39 3.68 -26.33
C ASP A 170 19.02 4.79 -25.52
N TYR A 171 18.62 4.95 -24.25
CA TYR A 171 19.23 5.96 -23.39
C TYR A 171 20.67 5.61 -23.03
N LEU A 172 20.99 4.32 -22.85
CA LEU A 172 22.36 3.86 -22.55
C LEU A 172 23.35 4.33 -23.61
N THR A 173 22.98 4.33 -24.89
CA THR A 173 23.84 4.84 -25.97
C THR A 173 24.20 6.30 -25.80
N THR A 174 23.35 7.10 -25.12
CA THR A 174 23.61 8.52 -24.86
C THR A 174 24.62 8.77 -23.73
N LEU A 175 24.82 7.77 -22.84
CA LEU A 175 25.76 7.85 -21.73
C LEU A 175 27.22 7.59 -22.16
N GLY A 176 27.44 7.20 -23.43
CA GLY A 176 28.75 6.97 -24.03
C GLY A 176 28.91 5.57 -24.58
N SER A 177 29.98 5.36 -25.36
CA SER A 177 30.28 4.09 -26.05
C SER A 177 30.77 2.97 -25.13
N GLN A 178 31.04 3.26 -23.84
CA GLN A 178 31.50 2.26 -22.88
C GLN A 178 30.41 1.88 -21.89
N PRO A 179 30.35 0.61 -21.45
CA PRO A 179 29.42 0.17 -20.42
C PRO A 179 29.59 1.01 -19.14
N VAL A 180 28.48 1.35 -18.49
CA VAL A 180 28.51 1.99 -17.16
C VAL A 180 29.08 1.00 -16.16
N SER A 181 30.29 1.27 -15.68
CA SER A 181 31.05 0.39 -14.78
C SER A 181 31.35 1.02 -13.41
N LYS A 182 31.05 2.30 -13.24
CA LYS A 182 31.35 3.06 -12.01
C LYS A 182 30.16 3.91 -11.57
N LEU A 183 29.97 4.02 -10.27
CA LEU A 183 28.96 4.91 -9.66
C LEU A 183 29.07 6.37 -10.12
N ALA A 184 30.28 6.87 -10.36
CA ALA A 184 30.50 8.23 -10.85
C ALA A 184 29.82 8.49 -12.21
N GLN A 185 29.74 7.48 -13.09
CA GLN A 185 29.05 7.62 -14.37
C GLN A 185 27.52 7.72 -14.18
N LEU A 186 26.98 7.01 -13.20
CA LEU A 186 25.55 7.14 -12.83
C LEU A 186 25.25 8.50 -12.22
N ALA A 187 26.20 9.13 -11.52
CA ALA A 187 25.97 10.42 -10.90
C ALA A 187 25.71 11.54 -11.93
N GLU A 188 26.26 11.41 -13.14
CA GLU A 188 26.08 12.35 -14.25
C GLU A 188 24.83 12.06 -15.11
N ALA A 189 24.20 10.91 -14.93
CA ALA A 189 23.05 10.53 -15.73
C ALA A 189 21.80 11.39 -15.42
N LYS A 190 20.85 11.46 -16.37
CA LYS A 190 19.53 11.99 -16.10
C LYS A 190 18.74 10.97 -15.30
N TRP A 191 18.22 11.38 -14.17
CA TRP A 191 17.45 10.52 -13.27
C TRP A 191 15.95 10.77 -13.34
N ILE A 192 15.20 9.68 -13.22
CA ILE A 192 13.75 9.64 -13.02
C ILE A 192 13.53 9.32 -11.55
N ALA A 193 12.98 10.25 -10.78
CA ALA A 193 12.88 10.18 -9.33
C ALA A 193 11.47 9.89 -8.84
N HIS A 194 11.37 9.15 -7.73
CA HIS A 194 10.09 8.90 -7.06
C HIS A 194 9.78 10.01 -6.06
N SER A 195 8.68 10.76 -6.26
CA SER A 195 8.32 11.93 -5.46
C SER A 195 8.04 11.67 -3.98
N ARG A 196 7.75 10.42 -3.61
CA ARG A 196 7.43 10.04 -2.22
C ARG A 196 8.67 9.70 -1.37
N LEU A 197 9.84 9.62 -1.98
CA LEU A 197 11.09 9.41 -1.26
C LEU A 197 11.64 10.75 -0.79
N SER A 198 12.10 10.83 0.45
CA SER A 198 12.70 12.05 1.02
C SER A 198 14.02 12.38 0.35
N THR A 199 14.78 11.36 -0.05
CA THR A 199 16.09 11.49 -0.71
C THR A 199 16.16 10.60 -1.96
N PRO A 200 15.36 10.91 -3.02
CA PRO A 200 15.18 10.00 -4.15
C PRO A 200 16.43 9.82 -5.03
N LEU A 201 17.43 10.66 -4.86
CA LEU A 201 18.67 10.69 -5.64
C LEU A 201 19.94 10.42 -4.82
N SER A 202 19.79 10.03 -3.54
CA SER A 202 20.92 9.81 -2.64
C SER A 202 20.76 8.50 -1.88
N TRP A 203 21.77 7.63 -1.94
CA TRP A 203 21.71 6.26 -1.43
C TRP A 203 23.04 5.79 -0.85
N GLN A 204 22.99 4.97 0.18
CA GLN A 204 24.13 4.13 0.57
C GLN A 204 24.19 2.94 -0.39
N VAL A 205 25.33 2.72 -1.02
CA VAL A 205 25.54 1.62 -1.98
C VAL A 205 26.70 0.77 -1.52
N THR A 206 26.51 -0.54 -1.49
CA THR A 206 27.59 -1.49 -1.20
C THR A 206 28.24 -1.91 -2.53
N THR A 207 29.56 -1.72 -2.62
CA THR A 207 30.35 -2.10 -3.79
C THR A 207 30.57 -3.61 -3.84
N PRO A 208 31.08 -4.16 -4.97
CA PRO A 208 31.46 -5.56 -5.08
C PRO A 208 32.53 -5.99 -4.05
N THR A 209 33.35 -5.05 -3.56
CA THR A 209 34.38 -5.30 -2.53
C THR A 209 33.83 -5.26 -1.11
N GLY A 210 32.50 -5.00 -0.93
CA GLY A 210 31.86 -4.89 0.38
C GLY A 210 32.00 -3.51 1.04
N GLU A 211 32.59 -2.53 0.37
CA GLU A 211 32.69 -1.15 0.86
C GLU A 211 31.35 -0.44 0.73
N SER A 212 30.95 0.32 1.75
CA SER A 212 29.75 1.14 1.72
C SER A 212 30.09 2.57 1.29
N LEU A 213 29.57 2.98 0.14
CA LEU A 213 29.75 4.32 -0.42
C LEU A 213 28.44 5.10 -0.42
N PHE A 214 28.54 6.41 -0.20
CA PHE A 214 27.40 7.31 -0.38
C PHE A 214 27.33 7.75 -1.85
N PHE A 215 26.27 7.36 -2.52
CA PHE A 215 25.94 7.80 -3.88
C PHE A 215 25.00 8.99 -3.83
N SER A 216 25.23 9.99 -4.66
CA SER A 216 24.29 11.07 -4.94
C SER A 216 24.37 11.47 -6.41
N ALA A 217 23.24 11.64 -7.06
CA ALA A 217 23.21 12.21 -8.40
C ALA A 217 23.65 13.68 -8.36
N HIS A 218 24.40 14.11 -9.36
CA HIS A 218 24.95 15.48 -9.43
C HIS A 218 23.91 16.50 -9.91
N HIS A 219 22.89 16.04 -10.64
CA HIS A 219 21.85 16.91 -11.20
C HIS A 219 20.50 16.63 -10.56
N PRO A 220 19.59 17.62 -10.51
CA PRO A 220 18.20 17.39 -10.14
C PRO A 220 17.55 16.33 -11.05
N ALA A 221 16.54 15.65 -10.53
CA ALA A 221 15.78 14.71 -11.35
C ALA A 221 15.19 15.39 -12.59
N ALA A 222 15.43 14.79 -13.76
CA ALA A 222 14.86 15.27 -15.01
C ALA A 222 13.33 15.07 -15.05
N ILE A 223 12.86 14.01 -14.38
CA ILE A 223 11.44 13.65 -14.26
C ILE A 223 11.17 13.21 -12.84
N VAL A 224 10.02 13.62 -12.31
CA VAL A 224 9.53 13.20 -10.99
C VAL A 224 8.13 12.63 -11.14
N ALA A 225 7.91 11.41 -10.64
CA ALA A 225 6.60 10.75 -10.65
C ALA A 225 6.32 10.08 -9.31
N ASP A 226 5.06 9.76 -9.03
CA ASP A 226 4.58 9.27 -7.72
C ASP A 226 4.23 7.77 -7.72
N SER A 227 4.47 7.07 -8.82
CA SER A 227 4.26 5.63 -8.93
C SER A 227 5.42 4.92 -9.61
N ALA A 228 5.71 3.70 -9.17
CA ALA A 228 6.76 2.87 -9.76
C ALA A 228 6.44 2.48 -11.21
N ALA A 229 5.15 2.34 -11.56
CA ALA A 229 4.71 2.10 -12.93
C ALA A 229 5.04 3.26 -13.87
N SER A 230 4.83 4.51 -13.41
CA SER A 230 5.21 5.69 -14.19
C SER A 230 6.73 5.78 -14.39
N LEU A 231 7.50 5.51 -13.34
CA LEU A 231 8.97 5.48 -13.45
C LEU A 231 9.43 4.42 -14.45
N LEU A 232 8.84 3.22 -14.40
CA LEU A 232 9.10 2.14 -15.35
C LEU A 232 8.79 2.57 -16.79
N ALA A 233 7.62 3.16 -17.01
CA ALA A 233 7.22 3.63 -18.34
C ALA A 233 8.18 4.70 -18.89
N PHE A 234 8.61 5.65 -18.07
CA PHE A 234 9.62 6.65 -18.46
C PHE A 234 10.99 6.03 -18.75
N ALA A 235 11.42 5.04 -17.97
CA ALA A 235 12.68 4.34 -18.22
C ALA A 235 12.65 3.58 -19.54
N LEU A 236 11.56 2.86 -19.83
CA LEU A 236 11.32 2.18 -21.11
C LEU A 236 11.29 3.15 -22.31
N ALA A 237 10.72 4.34 -22.11
CA ALA A 237 10.69 5.41 -23.12
C ALA A 237 12.05 6.13 -23.31
N GLY A 238 13.14 5.70 -22.65
CA GLY A 238 14.44 6.29 -22.83
C GLY A 238 14.63 7.65 -22.15
N ALA A 239 13.83 7.98 -21.15
CA ALA A 239 13.87 9.30 -20.50
C ALA A 239 15.01 9.48 -19.49
N GLY A 240 15.67 8.38 -19.07
CA GLY A 240 16.77 8.42 -18.09
C GLY A 240 16.93 7.13 -17.31
N VAL A 241 17.71 7.21 -16.23
CA VAL A 241 17.90 6.11 -15.26
C VAL A 241 16.82 6.16 -14.20
N ALA A 242 16.22 5.02 -13.87
CA ALA A 242 15.30 4.87 -12.76
C ALA A 242 15.81 3.83 -11.76
N LEU A 243 15.61 4.09 -10.46
CA LEU A 243 15.84 3.10 -9.41
C LEU A 243 14.52 2.42 -9.08
N LEU A 244 14.37 1.16 -9.47
CA LEU A 244 13.11 0.43 -9.42
C LEU A 244 13.23 -0.88 -8.63
N PRO A 245 12.10 -1.38 -8.06
CA PRO A 245 12.07 -2.71 -7.45
C PRO A 245 12.45 -3.80 -8.44
N ALA A 246 13.39 -4.68 -8.05
CA ALA A 246 13.85 -5.76 -8.91
C ALA A 246 12.71 -6.68 -9.37
N TRP A 247 11.72 -6.95 -8.50
CA TRP A 247 10.53 -7.74 -8.83
C TRP A 247 9.65 -7.08 -9.90
N LEU A 248 9.70 -5.75 -10.04
CA LEU A 248 8.89 -4.99 -11.01
C LEU A 248 9.50 -5.02 -12.40
N VAL A 249 10.83 -5.01 -12.50
CA VAL A 249 11.57 -4.88 -13.77
C VAL A 249 12.17 -6.21 -14.27
N LYS A 250 11.83 -7.34 -13.62
CA LYS A 250 12.41 -8.65 -13.92
C LYS A 250 12.15 -9.09 -15.35
N GLU A 251 10.94 -8.87 -15.86
CA GLU A 251 10.54 -9.26 -17.21
C GLU A 251 11.19 -8.39 -18.26
N GLU A 252 11.25 -7.08 -18.02
CA GLU A 252 11.84 -6.09 -18.91
C GLU A 252 13.38 -6.24 -19.01
N ILE A 253 14.03 -6.67 -17.92
CA ILE A 253 15.46 -7.03 -17.97
C ILE A 253 15.67 -8.33 -18.74
N ALA A 254 14.79 -9.33 -18.54
CA ALA A 254 14.90 -10.62 -19.24
C ALA A 254 14.63 -10.50 -20.75
N SER A 255 13.73 -9.60 -21.18
CA SER A 255 13.47 -9.30 -22.59
C SER A 255 14.55 -8.43 -23.25
N GLY A 256 15.35 -7.70 -22.43
CA GLY A 256 16.34 -6.74 -22.92
C GLY A 256 15.77 -5.34 -23.17
N ASP A 257 14.51 -5.07 -22.83
CA ASP A 257 13.89 -3.75 -22.93
C ASP A 257 14.48 -2.78 -21.89
N LEU A 258 14.96 -3.32 -20.76
CA LEU A 258 15.75 -2.61 -19.77
C LEU A 258 17.08 -3.30 -19.48
N ILE A 259 18.08 -2.51 -19.17
CA ILE A 259 19.41 -2.95 -18.77
C ILE A 259 19.60 -2.61 -17.30
N HIS A 260 19.95 -3.60 -16.47
CA HIS A 260 20.36 -3.42 -15.08
C HIS A 260 21.79 -2.87 -15.07
N LEU A 261 21.94 -1.66 -14.57
CA LEU A 261 23.26 -1.01 -14.45
C LEU A 261 23.94 -1.43 -13.14
N LEU A 262 25.25 -1.61 -13.19
CA LEU A 262 26.08 -1.97 -12.03
C LEU A 262 25.51 -3.16 -11.22
N PRO A 263 25.31 -4.34 -11.82
CA PRO A 263 24.62 -5.47 -11.17
C PRO A 263 25.33 -5.97 -9.91
N ASP A 264 26.63 -5.73 -9.77
CA ASP A 264 27.44 -6.11 -8.60
C ASP A 264 27.42 -5.06 -7.47
N HIS A 265 26.72 -3.93 -7.66
CA HIS A 265 26.51 -2.91 -6.63
C HIS A 265 25.14 -3.07 -6.01
N HIS A 266 25.09 -3.04 -4.69
CA HIS A 266 23.83 -3.28 -3.96
C HIS A 266 23.30 -1.99 -3.35
N PHE A 267 22.17 -1.54 -3.85
CA PHE A 267 21.37 -0.50 -3.24
C PHE A 267 20.60 -1.05 -2.02
N PRO A 268 20.20 -0.18 -1.06
CA PRO A 268 19.53 -0.66 0.15
C PRO A 268 18.25 -1.45 -0.15
N ARG A 269 18.14 -2.63 0.45
CA ARG A 269 16.89 -3.40 0.37
C ARG A 269 15.76 -2.66 1.09
N GLN A 270 14.60 -2.67 0.50
CA GLN A 270 13.40 -2.06 1.07
C GLN A 270 12.45 -3.13 1.63
N GLY A 271 11.69 -2.76 2.65
CA GLY A 271 10.75 -3.67 3.30
C GLY A 271 9.40 -3.72 2.61
N ILE A 272 8.72 -4.86 2.77
CA ILE A 272 7.31 -5.05 2.50
C ILE A 272 6.65 -5.27 3.87
N TYR A 273 5.71 -4.43 4.21
CA TYR A 273 5.10 -4.43 5.53
C TYR A 273 3.60 -4.62 5.45
N ALA A 274 3.07 -5.43 6.36
CA ALA A 274 1.66 -5.40 6.70
C ALA A 274 1.45 -4.42 7.84
N LEU A 275 0.66 -3.38 7.60
CA LEU A 275 0.24 -2.40 8.60
C LEU A 275 -1.20 -2.68 8.97
N TYR A 276 -1.51 -2.68 10.26
CA TYR A 276 -2.85 -2.88 10.78
C TYR A 276 -3.07 -2.07 12.06
N PRO A 277 -4.32 -1.76 12.43
CA PRO A 277 -4.61 -0.93 13.59
C PRO A 277 -4.00 -1.47 14.88
N ASN A 278 -3.50 -0.57 15.73
CA ASN A 278 -3.00 -0.91 17.06
C ASN A 278 -4.19 -1.15 18.00
N THR A 279 -4.82 -2.31 17.85
CA THR A 279 -5.93 -2.78 18.69
C THR A 279 -5.40 -3.81 19.69
N ARG A 280 -6.11 -3.96 20.81
CA ARG A 280 -5.77 -4.96 21.86
C ARG A 280 -5.77 -6.38 21.32
N HIS A 281 -6.60 -6.65 20.31
CA HIS A 281 -6.72 -7.94 19.64
C HIS A 281 -6.68 -7.75 18.12
N VAL A 282 -5.70 -8.37 17.46
CA VAL A 282 -5.65 -8.42 15.98
C VAL A 282 -6.65 -9.48 15.51
N PRO A 283 -7.62 -9.14 14.66
CA PRO A 283 -8.62 -10.09 14.17
C PRO A 283 -7.98 -11.31 13.53
N GLU A 284 -8.57 -12.49 13.75
CA GLU A 284 -8.05 -13.75 13.23
C GLU A 284 -7.90 -13.73 11.71
N LYS A 285 -8.88 -13.16 10.98
CA LYS A 285 -8.83 -13.00 9.52
C LYS A 285 -7.62 -12.19 9.04
N VAL A 286 -7.20 -11.17 9.80
CA VAL A 286 -6.01 -10.36 9.50
C VAL A 286 -4.74 -11.16 9.72
N ARG A 287 -4.61 -11.84 10.87
CA ARG A 287 -3.47 -12.72 11.17
C ARG A 287 -3.33 -13.81 10.14
N ALA A 288 -4.41 -14.55 9.88
CA ALA A 288 -4.43 -15.65 8.93
C ALA A 288 -4.04 -15.21 7.51
N PHE A 289 -4.50 -14.03 7.06
CA PHE A 289 -4.09 -13.49 5.76
C PHE A 289 -2.61 -13.12 5.73
N ILE A 290 -2.08 -12.47 6.77
CA ILE A 290 -0.67 -12.09 6.85
C ILE A 290 0.24 -13.33 6.85
N ASP A 291 -0.10 -14.35 7.63
CA ASP A 291 0.65 -15.62 7.71
C ASP A 291 0.59 -16.37 6.36
N PHE A 292 -0.58 -16.40 5.73
CA PHE A 292 -0.75 -16.98 4.40
C PHE A 292 0.08 -16.27 3.33
N LEU A 293 0.09 -14.93 3.34
CA LEU A 293 0.87 -14.13 2.40
C LEU A 293 2.37 -14.38 2.58
N GLN A 294 2.84 -14.41 3.82
CA GLN A 294 4.24 -14.66 4.14
C GLN A 294 4.68 -16.04 3.65
N GLY A 295 3.92 -17.09 3.95
CA GLY A 295 4.22 -18.45 3.47
C GLY A 295 4.30 -18.54 1.95
N ARG A 296 3.37 -17.88 1.21
CA ARG A 296 3.43 -17.86 -0.25
C ARG A 296 4.67 -17.16 -0.81
N ILE A 297 5.12 -16.09 -0.16
CA ILE A 297 6.34 -15.38 -0.59
C ILE A 297 7.57 -16.25 -0.33
N GLU A 298 7.65 -16.91 0.80
CA GLU A 298 8.73 -17.85 1.15
C GLU A 298 8.79 -19.03 0.16
N ASP A 299 7.65 -19.63 -0.17
CA ASP A 299 7.55 -20.71 -1.15
C ASP A 299 8.03 -20.25 -2.55
N ALA A 300 7.63 -19.05 -2.98
CA ALA A 300 8.04 -18.50 -4.27
C ALA A 300 9.56 -18.22 -4.34
N GLN A 301 10.18 -17.84 -3.23
CA GLN A 301 11.63 -17.65 -3.16
C GLN A 301 12.41 -18.97 -3.21
N GLN A 302 11.90 -20.01 -2.58
CA GLN A 302 12.52 -21.35 -2.60
C GLN A 302 12.47 -22.01 -3.99
N HIS A 303 11.45 -21.71 -4.79
CA HIS A 303 11.26 -22.26 -6.14
C HIS A 303 11.84 -21.39 -7.25
N SER A 304 12.47 -20.24 -6.92
CA SER A 304 13.18 -19.39 -7.89
C SER A 304 14.60 -19.92 -8.15
N PRO A 305 15.00 -20.26 -9.38
CA PRO A 305 16.27 -20.93 -9.70
C PRO A 305 17.55 -20.13 -9.47
N VAL A 306 17.48 -18.93 -8.92
CA VAL A 306 18.63 -18.00 -8.76
C VAL A 306 19.40 -18.16 -7.43
N THR A 307 18.97 -19.03 -6.50
CA THR A 307 19.57 -19.09 -5.15
C THR A 307 20.50 -20.30 -4.90
N GLN A 308 21.05 -20.96 -5.92
CA GLN A 308 21.93 -22.11 -5.72
C GLN A 308 23.44 -21.82 -5.84
N THR A 309 23.90 -20.57 -5.87
CA THR A 309 25.36 -20.31 -6.05
C THR A 309 26.04 -19.66 -4.83
N SER A 310 25.58 -19.87 -3.61
CA SER A 310 26.30 -19.37 -2.42
C SER A 310 26.11 -20.25 -1.18
N ARG A 311 26.26 -21.58 -1.33
CA ARG A 311 26.53 -22.46 -0.19
C ARG A 311 27.52 -23.53 -0.63
N HIS A 312 28.79 -23.15 -0.79
CA HIS A 312 29.99 -23.97 -0.67
C HIS A 312 31.20 -23.06 -0.93
N GLN A 313 31.68 -22.41 0.11
CA GLN A 313 33.09 -22.35 0.51
C GLN A 313 33.20 -21.57 1.82
#